data_75620948eec00e38025eb2b51ce35a2e
#
_entry.id   75620948eec00e38025eb2b51ce35a2e
#
_cell.length_a   1.000
_cell.length_b   1.000
_cell.length_c   1.000
_cell.angle_alpha   90.00
_cell.angle_beta   90.00
_cell.angle_gamma   90.00
#
_symmetry.space_group_name_H-M   'P 1'
#
loop_
_entity.id
_entity.type
_entity.pdbx_description
1 polymer ?
#
loop_
_entity_poly.entity_id
_entity_poly.type
_entity_poly.pdbx_seq_one_letter_code
_entity_poly.pdbx_strand_id
1 'polypeptide(L)'
;MVTVIDKTAPAAPKVKEVSDASTVVTGTTEAGAKVTVKSGSNILGTATADHTGAFKVTIAKQKAGTKLVVYAEDAARNKSVETLVTVIDKTAPAAPTVNPFGDNQLTITGKAEAGAKVTIKRGKTVLGTGTANSKGTYSVRIKSKQKAGTVLTAYATDKAGNTGAGKSFKVEDKTAPSAPSVNRFGDNQTTITGKAEAGAKVTIKRGKTVLGTGTANSKGTFSIRIKSKQKAGTTLTAYATDKSRNTSAGKSFKVVDKTAPGIPTAGKVTYKSTTVFGKAEKYATVYVYNGSHYVGKATANSKGTYSVHMKKQKRGSTLKIYAKDKAGNKSKYRYVKVK
;
A
#
# COMPACT_ATOMS: atom_id res chain seq x y z
N MET A 1 -0.16 -87.83 -37.88
CA MET A 1 -0.99 -86.75 -37.37
C MET A 1 -0.34 -85.44 -37.84
N VAL A 2 -0.98 -84.68 -38.71
CA VAL A 2 -0.41 -83.38 -39.17
C VAL A 2 -0.79 -82.32 -38.16
N THR A 3 0.18 -81.75 -37.48
CA THR A 3 -0.04 -80.68 -36.54
C THR A 3 -0.15 -79.38 -37.33
N VAL A 4 -1.31 -78.75 -37.35
CA VAL A 4 -1.48 -77.43 -37.94
C VAL A 4 -0.87 -76.41 -36.98
N ILE A 5 0.15 -75.68 -37.43
CA ILE A 5 0.85 -74.64 -36.65
C ILE A 5 0.09 -73.34 -36.87
N ASP A 6 -0.35 -72.71 -35.77
CA ASP A 6 -0.91 -71.37 -35.82
C ASP A 6 0.15 -70.34 -36.19
N LYS A 7 -0.06 -69.58 -37.25
CA LYS A 7 0.80 -68.48 -37.74
C LYS A 7 0.03 -67.15 -37.80
N THR A 8 -1.18 -67.08 -37.24
CA THR A 8 -2.02 -65.88 -37.25
C THR A 8 -1.74 -65.05 -36.04
N ALA A 9 -1.14 -63.88 -36.23
CA ALA A 9 -0.83 -62.97 -35.12
C ALA A 9 -2.13 -62.28 -34.64
N PRO A 10 -2.23 -61.96 -33.33
CA PRO A 10 -3.30 -61.15 -32.80
C PRO A 10 -3.41 -59.77 -33.46
N ALA A 11 -4.57 -59.18 -33.48
CA ALA A 11 -4.75 -57.78 -33.91
C ALA A 11 -4.00 -56.82 -32.96
N ALA A 12 -3.52 -55.71 -33.52
CA ALA A 12 -2.84 -54.69 -32.73
C ALA A 12 -3.70 -54.24 -31.51
N PRO A 13 -3.16 -54.19 -30.29
CA PRO A 13 -3.90 -53.79 -29.09
C PRO A 13 -4.54 -52.39 -29.23
N LYS A 14 -5.81 -52.25 -28.90
CA LYS A 14 -6.47 -50.96 -28.75
C LYS A 14 -6.24 -50.46 -27.32
N VAL A 15 -5.38 -49.46 -27.17
CA VAL A 15 -4.94 -48.93 -25.85
C VAL A 15 -5.76 -47.70 -25.52
N LYS A 16 -6.22 -47.62 -24.26
CA LYS A 16 -6.87 -46.40 -23.71
C LYS A 16 -5.78 -45.34 -23.41
N GLU A 17 -6.21 -44.09 -23.25
CA GLU A 17 -5.33 -42.98 -22.91
C GLU A 17 -4.48 -43.29 -21.69
N VAL A 18 -3.16 -43.01 -21.77
CA VAL A 18 -2.22 -43.15 -20.69
C VAL A 18 -1.63 -41.80 -20.34
N SER A 19 -1.68 -41.46 -19.05
CA SER A 19 -1.13 -40.21 -18.55
C SER A 19 0.09 -40.46 -17.61
N ASP A 20 0.77 -39.40 -17.28
CA ASP A 20 1.89 -39.41 -16.32
C ASP A 20 1.44 -39.76 -14.89
N ALA A 21 0.16 -39.66 -14.59
CA ALA A 21 -0.47 -40.14 -13.34
C ALA A 21 -0.81 -41.63 -13.39
N SER A 22 -0.83 -42.26 -14.57
CA SER A 22 -1.26 -43.64 -14.74
C SER A 22 -0.27 -44.64 -14.17
N THR A 23 -0.77 -45.63 -13.40
CA THR A 23 -0.01 -46.80 -12.92
C THR A 23 -0.42 -48.10 -13.62
N VAL A 24 -1.35 -47.97 -14.57
CA VAL A 24 -1.85 -49.07 -15.35
C VAL A 24 -2.06 -48.65 -16.81
N VAL A 25 -1.81 -49.56 -17.74
CA VAL A 25 -2.17 -49.47 -19.17
C VAL A 25 -3.30 -50.45 -19.42
N THR A 26 -4.43 -49.95 -19.93
CA THR A 26 -5.61 -50.74 -20.18
C THR A 26 -6.01 -50.67 -21.65
N GLY A 27 -6.69 -51.68 -22.10
CA GLY A 27 -7.18 -51.75 -23.50
C GLY A 27 -7.82 -53.08 -23.82
N THR A 28 -7.88 -53.39 -25.11
CA THR A 28 -8.44 -54.64 -25.61
C THR A 28 -7.52 -55.22 -26.71
N THR A 29 -7.44 -56.52 -26.75
CA THR A 29 -6.76 -57.30 -27.77
C THR A 29 -7.46 -58.69 -27.89
N GLU A 30 -6.84 -59.67 -28.51
CA GLU A 30 -7.33 -61.04 -28.57
C GLU A 30 -7.42 -61.66 -27.17
N ALA A 31 -8.49 -62.38 -26.86
CA ALA A 31 -8.66 -63.08 -25.59
C ALA A 31 -7.53 -64.13 -25.37
N GLY A 32 -6.97 -64.11 -24.15
CA GLY A 32 -5.88 -64.98 -23.76
C GLY A 32 -4.49 -64.53 -24.27
N ALA A 33 -4.39 -63.52 -25.11
CA ALA A 33 -3.09 -63.05 -25.60
C ALA A 33 -2.29 -62.34 -24.47
N LYS A 34 -1.01 -62.55 -24.45
CA LYS A 34 -0.04 -61.90 -23.53
C LYS A 34 0.28 -60.50 -24.06
N VAL A 35 -0.13 -59.48 -23.34
CA VAL A 35 0.15 -58.07 -23.66
C VAL A 35 1.45 -57.63 -22.97
N THR A 36 2.33 -57.00 -23.73
CA THR A 36 3.58 -56.41 -23.24
C THR A 36 3.58 -54.93 -23.50
N VAL A 37 3.91 -54.13 -22.44
CA VAL A 37 4.11 -52.67 -22.51
C VAL A 37 5.59 -52.40 -22.33
N LYS A 38 6.22 -51.65 -23.23
CA LYS A 38 7.64 -51.25 -23.14
C LYS A 38 7.82 -49.76 -23.46
N SER A 39 8.95 -49.21 -23.00
CA SER A 39 9.43 -47.88 -23.38
C SER A 39 10.88 -48.05 -23.88
N GLY A 40 11.10 -47.78 -25.17
CA GLY A 40 12.38 -48.18 -25.81
C GLY A 40 12.59 -49.69 -25.71
N SER A 41 13.73 -50.11 -25.20
CA SER A 41 14.08 -51.53 -24.96
C SER A 41 13.51 -52.07 -23.63
N ASN A 42 13.11 -51.24 -22.70
CA ASN A 42 12.70 -51.65 -21.35
C ASN A 42 11.23 -52.11 -21.30
N ILE A 43 11.00 -53.33 -20.85
CA ILE A 43 9.65 -53.86 -20.57
C ILE A 43 9.21 -53.26 -19.23
N LEU A 44 8.06 -52.52 -19.26
CA LEU A 44 7.46 -51.86 -18.09
C LEU A 44 6.49 -52.80 -17.36
N GLY A 45 5.87 -53.73 -18.08
CA GLY A 45 4.95 -54.71 -17.52
C GLY A 45 4.30 -55.61 -18.55
N THR A 46 3.74 -56.72 -18.11
CA THR A 46 2.98 -57.66 -18.92
C THR A 46 1.71 -58.11 -18.21
N ALA A 47 0.70 -58.49 -18.97
CA ALA A 47 -0.53 -59.10 -18.44
C ALA A 47 -1.17 -59.97 -19.55
N THR A 48 -2.02 -60.93 -19.18
CA THR A 48 -2.82 -61.71 -20.12
C THR A 48 -4.19 -61.07 -20.27
N ALA A 49 -4.67 -60.90 -21.49
CA ALA A 49 -6.05 -60.44 -21.77
C ALA A 49 -7.06 -61.51 -21.31
N ASP A 50 -8.14 -61.03 -20.71
CA ASP A 50 -9.21 -61.93 -20.23
C ASP A 50 -10.04 -62.50 -21.39
N HIS A 51 -11.08 -63.30 -21.05
CA HIS A 51 -11.96 -63.93 -22.02
C HIS A 51 -12.76 -62.95 -22.91
N THR A 52 -12.83 -61.65 -22.53
CA THR A 52 -13.42 -60.59 -23.34
C THR A 52 -12.38 -59.85 -24.18
N GLY A 53 -11.13 -60.23 -24.07
CA GLY A 53 -9.98 -59.56 -24.68
C GLY A 53 -9.52 -58.31 -23.93
N ALA A 54 -10.09 -57.99 -22.77
CA ALA A 54 -9.67 -56.81 -21.98
C ALA A 54 -8.35 -57.12 -21.23
N PHE A 55 -7.43 -56.13 -21.19
CA PHE A 55 -6.17 -56.24 -20.46
C PHE A 55 -5.94 -55.05 -19.53
N LYS A 56 -5.18 -55.32 -18.47
CA LYS A 56 -4.68 -54.35 -17.50
C LYS A 56 -3.27 -54.66 -17.12
N VAL A 57 -2.31 -53.89 -17.68
CA VAL A 57 -0.86 -54.02 -17.41
C VAL A 57 -0.46 -53.00 -16.37
N THR A 58 0.02 -53.46 -15.22
CA THR A 58 0.61 -52.56 -14.18
C THR A 58 1.95 -52.07 -14.62
N ILE A 59 2.19 -50.77 -14.53
CA ILE A 59 3.46 -50.11 -14.86
C ILE A 59 3.83 -49.10 -13.77
N ALA A 60 5.11 -48.77 -13.65
CA ALA A 60 5.53 -47.58 -12.93
C ALA A 60 5.06 -46.30 -13.68
N LYS A 61 4.76 -45.20 -12.97
CA LYS A 61 4.46 -43.91 -13.58
C LYS A 61 5.51 -43.51 -14.61
N GLN A 62 5.07 -43.05 -15.76
CA GLN A 62 5.92 -42.60 -16.84
C GLN A 62 5.86 -41.10 -17.00
N LYS A 63 6.94 -40.43 -17.39
CA LYS A 63 6.95 -39.00 -17.65
C LYS A 63 6.07 -38.66 -18.86
N ALA A 64 5.35 -37.53 -18.81
CA ALA A 64 4.64 -37.02 -19.97
C ALA A 64 5.60 -36.92 -21.20
N GLY A 65 5.08 -37.25 -22.37
CA GLY A 65 5.84 -37.32 -23.62
C GLY A 65 6.57 -38.64 -23.85
N THR A 66 6.64 -39.54 -22.84
CA THR A 66 7.22 -40.90 -23.03
C THR A 66 6.42 -41.65 -24.07
N LYS A 67 7.10 -42.26 -25.04
CA LYS A 67 6.50 -43.15 -26.04
C LYS A 67 6.50 -44.58 -25.53
N LEU A 68 5.30 -45.13 -25.39
CA LEU A 68 5.11 -46.52 -25.02
C LEU A 68 4.78 -47.32 -26.28
N VAL A 69 5.28 -48.56 -26.30
CA VAL A 69 4.97 -49.55 -27.33
C VAL A 69 4.21 -50.68 -26.66
N VAL A 70 3.03 -51.00 -27.20
CA VAL A 70 2.19 -52.08 -26.70
C VAL A 70 1.96 -53.09 -27.81
N TYR A 71 2.22 -54.39 -27.54
CA TYR A 71 1.95 -55.47 -28.46
C TYR A 71 1.37 -56.66 -27.72
N ALA A 72 0.67 -57.50 -28.44
CA ALA A 72 0.11 -58.75 -27.96
C ALA A 72 0.82 -59.95 -28.63
N GLU A 73 0.91 -61.05 -27.91
CA GLU A 73 1.47 -62.31 -28.36
C GLU A 73 0.49 -63.44 -27.99
N ASP A 74 0.10 -64.27 -28.95
CA ASP A 74 -0.78 -65.41 -28.71
C ASP A 74 -0.05 -66.59 -28.08
N ALA A 75 -0.77 -67.68 -27.82
CA ALA A 75 -0.19 -68.90 -27.25
C ALA A 75 0.81 -69.58 -28.19
N ALA A 76 0.75 -69.39 -29.50
CA ALA A 76 1.66 -69.88 -30.51
C ALA A 76 2.91 -68.96 -30.71
N ARG A 77 2.98 -67.82 -29.94
CA ARG A 77 4.03 -66.80 -29.99
C ARG A 77 4.01 -65.96 -31.28
N ASN A 78 2.87 -65.88 -31.97
CA ASN A 78 2.75 -64.88 -33.02
C ASN A 78 2.53 -63.50 -32.42
N LYS A 79 3.39 -62.53 -32.82
CA LYS A 79 3.39 -61.18 -32.28
C LYS A 79 2.55 -60.25 -33.17
N SER A 80 1.66 -59.48 -32.54
CA SER A 80 0.86 -58.46 -33.22
C SER A 80 1.71 -57.29 -33.74
N VAL A 81 1.12 -56.45 -34.59
CA VAL A 81 1.63 -55.13 -34.87
C VAL A 81 1.66 -54.30 -33.56
N GLU A 82 2.68 -53.45 -33.40
CA GLU A 82 2.86 -52.61 -32.23
C GLU A 82 1.93 -51.40 -32.26
N THR A 83 1.27 -51.07 -31.13
CA THR A 83 0.55 -49.82 -30.92
C THR A 83 1.44 -48.83 -30.19
N LEU A 84 1.59 -47.64 -30.77
CA LEU A 84 2.34 -46.53 -30.16
C LEU A 84 1.39 -45.66 -29.35
N VAL A 85 1.74 -45.40 -28.08
CA VAL A 85 0.99 -44.54 -27.17
C VAL A 85 1.94 -43.48 -26.57
N THR A 86 1.56 -42.22 -26.66
CA THR A 86 2.30 -41.13 -25.99
C THR A 86 1.66 -40.84 -24.65
N VAL A 87 2.44 -40.89 -23.60
CA VAL A 87 2.00 -40.52 -22.24
C VAL A 87 1.65 -39.02 -22.23
N ILE A 88 0.40 -38.69 -21.91
CA ILE A 88 -0.04 -37.31 -21.82
C ILE A 88 0.22 -36.74 -20.43
N ASP A 89 0.35 -35.41 -20.36
CA ASP A 89 0.50 -34.67 -19.11
C ASP A 89 -0.90 -34.41 -18.50
N LYS A 90 -1.16 -34.93 -17.31
CA LYS A 90 -2.37 -34.68 -16.49
C LYS A 90 -1.99 -34.17 -15.11
N THR A 91 -0.72 -33.94 -14.85
CA THR A 91 -0.23 -33.44 -13.55
C THR A 91 -0.26 -31.93 -13.52
N ALA A 92 -1.16 -31.38 -12.70
CA ALA A 92 -1.25 -29.93 -12.56
C ALA A 92 -0.06 -29.36 -11.80
N PRO A 93 0.39 -28.12 -12.13
CA PRO A 93 1.46 -27.44 -11.41
C PRO A 93 1.12 -27.19 -9.94
N ALA A 94 2.13 -27.08 -9.11
CA ALA A 94 1.96 -26.63 -7.73
C ALA A 94 1.37 -25.19 -7.69
N ALA A 95 0.67 -24.88 -6.59
CA ALA A 95 0.12 -23.53 -6.39
C ALA A 95 1.25 -22.47 -6.44
N PRO A 96 1.06 -21.35 -7.15
CA PRO A 96 2.06 -20.29 -7.21
C PRO A 96 2.38 -19.70 -5.84
N THR A 97 3.61 -19.22 -5.64
CA THR A 97 3.91 -18.27 -4.55
C THR A 97 3.63 -16.87 -5.04
N VAL A 98 3.31 -15.95 -4.11
CA VAL A 98 3.04 -14.55 -4.41
C VAL A 98 3.85 -13.70 -3.44
N ASN A 99 4.60 -12.73 -3.96
CA ASN A 99 5.28 -11.74 -3.14
C ASN A 99 4.27 -10.73 -2.56
N PRO A 100 4.58 -10.05 -1.43
CA PRO A 100 3.73 -8.98 -0.90
C PRO A 100 3.30 -7.99 -1.99
N PHE A 101 1.99 -7.71 -2.06
CA PHE A 101 1.41 -6.86 -3.09
C PHE A 101 0.54 -5.78 -2.45
N GLY A 102 0.85 -4.51 -2.75
CA GLY A 102 0.18 -3.34 -2.19
C GLY A 102 -0.86 -2.73 -3.12
N ASP A 103 -1.80 -2.01 -2.52
CA ASP A 103 -2.88 -1.29 -3.21
C ASP A 103 -2.39 -0.17 -4.15
N ASN A 104 -1.16 0.30 -3.97
CA ASN A 104 -0.51 1.31 -4.81
C ASN A 104 0.19 0.71 -6.05
N GLN A 105 0.25 -0.63 -6.18
CA GLN A 105 0.95 -1.36 -7.23
C GLN A 105 0.00 -1.85 -8.33
N LEU A 106 0.58 -2.15 -9.51
CA LEU A 106 -0.10 -2.74 -10.66
C LEU A 106 0.54 -4.05 -11.11
N THR A 107 1.66 -4.45 -10.50
CA THR A 107 2.41 -5.65 -10.92
C THR A 107 2.53 -6.62 -9.76
N ILE A 108 2.05 -7.84 -9.98
CA ILE A 108 2.08 -8.95 -9.02
C ILE A 108 3.19 -9.89 -9.46
N THR A 109 4.09 -10.23 -8.54
CA THR A 109 5.25 -11.09 -8.80
C THR A 109 5.26 -12.30 -7.87
N GLY A 110 6.00 -13.34 -8.25
CA GLY A 110 6.14 -14.53 -7.45
C GLY A 110 6.86 -15.64 -8.20
N LYS A 111 6.62 -16.88 -7.76
CA LYS A 111 7.17 -18.07 -8.40
C LYS A 111 6.07 -19.07 -8.76
N ALA A 112 6.21 -19.74 -9.88
CA ALA A 112 5.39 -20.85 -10.36
C ALA A 112 6.29 -21.83 -11.13
N GLU A 113 5.73 -22.92 -11.61
CA GLU A 113 6.43 -23.85 -12.48
C GLU A 113 6.94 -23.13 -13.73
N ALA A 114 8.16 -23.44 -14.15
CA ALA A 114 8.79 -22.82 -15.33
C ALA A 114 7.95 -23.05 -16.59
N GLY A 115 7.63 -21.97 -17.30
CA GLY A 115 6.78 -22.01 -18.49
C GLY A 115 5.27 -22.03 -18.21
N ALA A 116 4.83 -22.16 -16.96
CA ALA A 116 3.41 -22.14 -16.63
C ALA A 116 2.82 -20.74 -16.82
N LYS A 117 1.59 -20.69 -17.34
CA LYS A 117 0.78 -19.48 -17.43
C LYS A 117 0.18 -19.17 -16.07
N VAL A 118 0.57 -18.02 -15.49
CA VAL A 118 0.00 -17.53 -14.22
C VAL A 118 -1.18 -16.63 -14.50
N THR A 119 -2.31 -16.88 -13.84
CA THR A 119 -3.56 -16.11 -13.96
C THR A 119 -3.93 -15.54 -12.59
N ILE A 120 -4.07 -14.21 -12.49
CA ILE A 120 -4.54 -13.52 -11.28
C ILE A 120 -6.03 -13.24 -11.40
N LYS A 121 -6.80 -13.67 -10.40
CA LYS A 121 -8.27 -13.49 -10.35
C LYS A 121 -8.72 -12.77 -9.09
N ARG A 122 -9.85 -12.05 -9.21
CA ARG A 122 -10.67 -11.57 -8.09
C ARG A 122 -12.02 -12.25 -8.22
N GLY A 123 -12.27 -13.26 -7.39
CA GLY A 123 -13.41 -14.16 -7.59
C GLY A 123 -13.33 -14.82 -8.98
N LYS A 124 -14.35 -14.64 -9.80
CA LYS A 124 -14.40 -15.17 -11.18
C LYS A 124 -13.70 -14.29 -12.22
N THR A 125 -13.41 -13.02 -11.90
CA THR A 125 -12.84 -12.05 -12.84
C THR A 125 -11.33 -12.19 -12.97
N VAL A 126 -10.83 -12.37 -14.19
CA VAL A 126 -9.40 -12.35 -14.52
C VAL A 126 -8.92 -10.90 -14.56
N LEU A 127 -7.93 -10.57 -13.73
CA LEU A 127 -7.31 -9.25 -13.68
C LEU A 127 -6.11 -9.13 -14.61
N GLY A 128 -5.36 -10.22 -14.78
CA GLY A 128 -4.19 -10.27 -15.64
C GLY A 128 -3.61 -11.67 -15.73
N THR A 129 -2.73 -11.87 -16.73
CA THR A 129 -2.01 -13.13 -16.97
C THR A 129 -0.55 -12.83 -17.30
N GLY A 130 0.33 -13.79 -17.03
CA GLY A 130 1.75 -13.75 -17.39
C GLY A 130 2.31 -15.17 -17.43
N THR A 131 3.51 -15.34 -17.94
CA THR A 131 4.18 -16.66 -18.01
C THR A 131 5.40 -16.65 -17.08
N ALA A 132 5.56 -17.71 -16.32
CA ALA A 132 6.76 -17.92 -15.51
C ALA A 132 7.95 -18.21 -16.44
N ASN A 133 9.07 -17.56 -16.22
CA ASN A 133 10.29 -17.75 -17.00
C ASN A 133 10.97 -19.09 -16.66
N SER A 134 12.11 -19.39 -17.29
CA SER A 134 12.88 -20.61 -17.05
C SER A 134 13.37 -20.81 -15.60
N LYS A 135 13.46 -19.71 -14.82
CA LYS A 135 13.80 -19.74 -13.39
C LYS A 135 12.55 -19.86 -12.49
N GLY A 136 11.36 -20.02 -13.09
CA GLY A 136 10.09 -20.12 -12.39
C GLY A 136 9.58 -18.78 -11.83
N THR A 137 10.17 -17.62 -12.15
CA THR A 137 9.67 -16.32 -11.70
C THR A 137 8.64 -15.75 -12.68
N TYR A 138 7.59 -15.12 -12.15
CA TYR A 138 6.58 -14.47 -12.97
C TYR A 138 6.35 -13.02 -12.57
N SER A 139 5.82 -12.24 -13.52
CA SER A 139 5.38 -10.87 -13.36
C SER A 139 4.08 -10.67 -14.11
N VAL A 140 2.98 -10.39 -13.39
CA VAL A 140 1.66 -10.19 -13.97
C VAL A 140 1.23 -8.75 -13.74
N ARG A 141 1.04 -7.99 -14.83
CA ARG A 141 0.47 -6.65 -14.78
C ARG A 141 -1.06 -6.72 -14.81
N ILE A 142 -1.72 -6.06 -13.86
CA ILE A 142 -3.17 -5.87 -13.80
C ILE A 142 -3.55 -4.48 -14.30
N LYS A 143 -4.76 -4.33 -14.85
CA LYS A 143 -5.21 -3.07 -15.49
C LYS A 143 -5.48 -1.93 -14.49
N SER A 144 -5.86 -2.25 -13.25
CA SER A 144 -6.21 -1.26 -12.23
C SER A 144 -5.74 -1.68 -10.84
N LYS A 145 -5.37 -0.68 -10.04
CA LYS A 145 -5.05 -0.88 -8.62
C LYS A 145 -6.21 -1.55 -7.89
N GLN A 146 -5.89 -2.36 -6.91
CA GLN A 146 -6.88 -3.06 -6.08
C GLN A 146 -6.91 -2.42 -4.70
N LYS A 147 -8.10 -2.32 -4.10
CA LYS A 147 -8.24 -1.76 -2.75
C LYS A 147 -7.55 -2.65 -1.72
N ALA A 148 -6.93 -2.05 -0.73
CA ALA A 148 -6.39 -2.73 0.44
C ALA A 148 -7.45 -3.67 1.06
N GLY A 149 -7.02 -4.86 1.47
CA GLY A 149 -7.92 -5.88 2.01
C GLY A 149 -8.61 -6.75 0.98
N THR A 150 -8.57 -6.41 -0.33
CA THR A 150 -9.13 -7.25 -1.39
C THR A 150 -8.39 -8.59 -1.44
N VAL A 151 -9.15 -9.69 -1.54
CA VAL A 151 -8.58 -11.03 -1.72
C VAL A 151 -8.46 -11.32 -3.22
N LEU A 152 -7.25 -11.66 -3.65
CA LEU A 152 -6.91 -12.12 -4.99
C LEU A 152 -6.42 -13.57 -4.93
N THR A 153 -6.52 -14.29 -6.06
CA THR A 153 -6.03 -15.67 -6.18
C THR A 153 -5.18 -15.80 -7.43
N ALA A 154 -3.99 -16.38 -7.27
CA ALA A 154 -3.10 -16.75 -8.36
C ALA A 154 -3.23 -18.23 -8.68
N TYR A 155 -3.36 -18.57 -9.97
CA TYR A 155 -3.39 -19.93 -10.48
C TYR A 155 -2.24 -20.14 -11.46
N ALA A 156 -1.66 -21.33 -11.48
CA ALA A 156 -0.70 -21.73 -12.50
C ALA A 156 -1.36 -22.80 -13.42
N THR A 157 -1.16 -22.65 -14.72
CA THR A 157 -1.61 -23.59 -15.73
C THR A 157 -0.41 -23.96 -16.59
N ASP A 158 -0.11 -25.27 -16.72
CA ASP A 158 1.01 -25.77 -17.54
C ASP A 158 0.72 -25.66 -19.04
N LYS A 159 1.65 -26.17 -19.86
CA LYS A 159 1.52 -26.19 -21.32
C LYS A 159 0.47 -27.19 -21.80
N ALA A 160 0.16 -28.23 -21.00
CA ALA A 160 -0.86 -29.24 -21.33
C ALA A 160 -2.26 -28.76 -20.99
N GLY A 161 -2.40 -27.64 -20.26
CA GLY A 161 -3.70 -27.07 -19.84
C GLY A 161 -4.14 -27.47 -18.44
N ASN A 162 -3.32 -28.24 -17.69
CA ASN A 162 -3.66 -28.60 -16.31
C ASN A 162 -3.50 -27.37 -15.42
N THR A 163 -4.51 -27.07 -14.62
CA THR A 163 -4.50 -25.92 -13.70
C THR A 163 -4.40 -26.40 -12.27
N GLY A 164 -3.38 -25.91 -11.57
CA GLY A 164 -3.12 -26.23 -10.18
C GLY A 164 -4.03 -25.51 -9.20
N ALA A 165 -3.90 -25.83 -7.90
CA ALA A 165 -4.61 -25.18 -6.84
C ALA A 165 -4.27 -23.67 -6.81
N GLY A 166 -5.27 -22.84 -6.47
CA GLY A 166 -5.10 -21.41 -6.36
C GLY A 166 -4.43 -20.99 -5.04
N LYS A 167 -3.51 -20.03 -5.10
CA LYS A 167 -2.95 -19.34 -3.93
C LYS A 167 -3.67 -18.03 -3.71
N SER A 168 -4.48 -17.96 -2.66
CA SER A 168 -5.12 -16.71 -2.24
C SER A 168 -4.16 -15.83 -1.44
N PHE A 169 -4.25 -14.51 -1.64
CA PHE A 169 -3.47 -13.49 -0.93
C PHE A 169 -4.31 -12.21 -0.81
N LYS A 170 -3.99 -11.41 0.20
CA LYS A 170 -4.69 -10.15 0.46
C LYS A 170 -3.84 -8.97 -0.01
N VAL A 171 -4.48 -7.99 -0.66
CA VAL A 171 -3.83 -6.72 -1.03
C VAL A 171 -3.51 -5.95 0.24
N GLU A 172 -2.24 -5.59 0.42
CA GLU A 172 -1.78 -4.80 1.55
C GLU A 172 -2.07 -3.32 1.34
N ASP A 173 -2.33 -2.59 2.42
CA ASP A 173 -2.39 -1.13 2.40
C ASP A 173 -0.97 -0.56 2.40
N LYS A 174 -0.59 0.07 1.31
CA LYS A 174 0.70 0.76 1.11
C LYS A 174 0.48 2.22 0.68
N THR A 175 -0.77 2.71 0.75
CA THR A 175 -1.12 4.07 0.39
C THR A 175 -1.09 4.95 1.62
N ALA A 176 -0.16 5.89 1.64
CA ALA A 176 -0.07 6.86 2.74
C ALA A 176 -1.27 7.82 2.73
N PRO A 177 -1.76 8.26 3.90
CA PRO A 177 -2.80 9.28 3.99
C PRO A 177 -2.34 10.60 3.38
N SER A 178 -3.27 11.47 3.05
CA SER A 178 -2.97 12.84 2.63
C SER A 178 -2.30 13.62 3.76
N ALA A 179 -1.42 14.55 3.40
CA ALA A 179 -0.78 15.43 4.39
C ALA A 179 -1.85 16.20 5.19
N PRO A 180 -1.71 16.33 6.52
CA PRO A 180 -2.68 17.04 7.35
C PRO A 180 -2.84 18.51 6.94
N SER A 181 -4.04 19.04 7.04
CA SER A 181 -4.24 20.49 7.09
C SER A 181 -4.18 20.98 8.53
N VAL A 182 -3.55 22.13 8.76
CA VAL A 182 -3.38 22.70 10.11
C VAL A 182 -4.02 24.08 10.13
N ASN A 183 -4.86 24.32 11.13
CA ASN A 183 -5.45 25.63 11.37
C ASN A 183 -4.36 26.62 11.82
N ARG A 184 -4.64 27.92 11.65
CA ARG A 184 -3.71 28.98 12.06
C ARG A 184 -3.35 28.83 13.56
N PHE A 185 -2.07 28.67 13.86
CA PHE A 185 -1.56 28.41 15.20
C PHE A 185 -0.69 29.58 15.68
N GLY A 186 -1.02 30.12 16.86
CA GLY A 186 -0.34 31.29 17.43
C GLY A 186 0.68 30.93 18.50
N ASP A 187 1.64 31.81 18.70
CA ASP A 187 2.68 31.70 19.73
C ASP A 187 2.14 31.73 21.16
N ASN A 188 0.95 32.23 21.37
CA ASN A 188 0.24 32.27 22.65
C ASN A 188 -0.53 30.98 22.96
N GLN A 189 -0.56 30.01 22.03
CA GLN A 189 -1.33 28.78 22.12
C GLN A 189 -0.44 27.56 22.41
N THR A 190 -1.05 26.49 22.94
CA THR A 190 -0.41 25.17 23.13
C THR A 190 -1.22 24.05 22.49
N THR A 191 -2.37 24.36 21.86
CA THR A 191 -3.21 23.36 21.19
C THR A 191 -3.23 23.63 19.68
N ILE A 192 -2.78 22.63 18.90
CA ILE A 192 -2.75 22.66 17.46
C ILE A 192 -3.94 21.83 16.95
N THR A 193 -4.75 22.42 16.08
CA THR A 193 -5.94 21.79 15.52
C THR A 193 -5.84 21.73 13.99
N GLY A 194 -6.62 20.83 13.39
CA GLY A 194 -6.66 20.69 11.94
C GLY A 194 -7.46 19.49 11.48
N LYS A 195 -7.20 19.08 10.24
CA LYS A 195 -7.84 17.90 9.62
C LYS A 195 -6.79 16.95 9.08
N ALA A 196 -7.06 15.66 9.20
CA ALA A 196 -6.31 14.54 8.62
C ALA A 196 -7.29 13.42 8.27
N GLU A 197 -6.82 12.34 7.70
CA GLU A 197 -7.63 11.15 7.47
C GLU A 197 -8.20 10.64 8.80
N ALA A 198 -9.48 10.25 8.79
CA ALA A 198 -10.16 9.74 9.99
C ALA A 198 -9.44 8.51 10.57
N GLY A 199 -9.14 8.55 11.86
CA GLY A 199 -8.39 7.51 12.56
C GLY A 199 -6.88 7.56 12.38
N ALA A 200 -6.33 8.44 11.53
CA ALA A 200 -4.89 8.59 11.38
C ALA A 200 -4.26 9.21 12.62
N LYS A 201 -3.09 8.71 13.01
CA LYS A 201 -2.25 9.31 14.06
C LYS A 201 -1.53 10.53 13.49
N VAL A 202 -1.82 11.71 14.04
CA VAL A 202 -1.16 12.96 13.65
C VAL A 202 0.02 13.23 14.58
N THR A 203 1.18 13.57 14.02
CA THR A 203 2.41 13.89 14.75
C THR A 203 2.87 15.29 14.37
N ILE A 204 3.07 16.15 15.37
CA ILE A 204 3.62 17.52 15.18
C ILE A 204 5.11 17.50 15.56
N LYS A 205 5.95 17.99 14.65
CA LYS A 205 7.41 18.05 14.85
C LYS A 205 7.94 19.48 14.68
N ARG A 206 9.07 19.76 15.36
CA ARG A 206 9.98 20.87 15.09
C ARG A 206 11.33 20.27 14.72
N GLY A 207 11.67 20.29 13.44
CA GLY A 207 12.79 19.50 12.93
C GLY A 207 12.61 18.01 13.24
N LYS A 208 13.57 17.42 13.96
CA LYS A 208 13.50 16.00 14.37
C LYS A 208 12.69 15.77 15.66
N THR A 209 12.43 16.83 16.46
CA THR A 209 11.79 16.72 17.78
C THR A 209 10.27 16.59 17.63
N VAL A 210 9.67 15.57 18.23
CA VAL A 210 8.22 15.43 18.36
C VAL A 210 7.73 16.33 19.50
N LEU A 211 6.81 17.23 19.18
CA LEU A 211 6.19 18.14 20.15
C LEU A 211 4.91 17.57 20.75
N GLY A 212 4.16 16.80 19.95
CA GLY A 212 2.91 16.18 20.37
C GLY A 212 2.36 15.25 19.33
N THR A 213 1.47 14.36 19.77
CA THR A 213 0.74 13.41 18.89
C THR A 213 -0.72 13.35 19.31
N GLY A 214 -1.58 13.00 18.38
CA GLY A 214 -3.01 12.76 18.62
C GLY A 214 -3.61 11.98 17.46
N THR A 215 -4.86 11.55 17.61
CA THR A 215 -5.57 10.81 16.57
C THR A 215 -6.70 11.67 16.01
N ALA A 216 -6.84 11.71 14.70
CA ALA A 216 -7.98 12.35 14.06
C ALA A 216 -9.25 11.52 14.32
N ASN A 217 -10.32 12.20 14.73
CA ASN A 217 -11.60 11.55 15.02
C ASN A 217 -12.29 11.05 13.74
N SER A 218 -13.49 10.46 13.86
CA SER A 218 -14.29 9.95 12.73
C SER A 218 -14.66 11.03 11.70
N LYS A 219 -14.69 12.32 12.07
CA LYS A 219 -14.88 13.45 11.15
C LYS A 219 -13.59 13.98 10.55
N GLY A 220 -12.46 13.30 10.81
CA GLY A 220 -11.14 13.70 10.34
C GLY A 220 -10.55 14.92 11.05
N THR A 221 -11.08 15.38 12.18
CA THR A 221 -10.53 16.52 12.92
C THR A 221 -9.60 16.06 14.04
N PHE A 222 -8.51 16.80 14.27
CA PHE A 222 -7.59 16.54 15.37
C PHE A 222 -7.39 17.79 16.25
N SER A 223 -7.03 17.53 17.53
CA SER A 223 -6.65 18.53 18.52
C SER A 223 -5.47 17.98 19.32
N ILE A 224 -4.30 18.59 19.20
CA ILE A 224 -3.04 18.10 19.78
C ILE A 224 -2.49 19.17 20.71
N ARG A 225 -2.33 18.81 22.00
CA ARG A 225 -1.66 19.66 22.98
C ARG A 225 -0.15 19.41 22.92
N ILE A 226 0.63 20.48 22.80
CA ILE A 226 2.10 20.48 22.92
C ILE A 226 2.49 21.02 24.31
N LYS A 227 3.66 20.57 24.80
CA LYS A 227 4.10 20.88 26.18
C LYS A 227 4.36 22.37 26.43
N SER A 228 4.81 23.10 25.42
CA SER A 228 5.20 24.51 25.55
C SER A 228 4.81 25.33 24.33
N LYS A 229 4.52 26.63 24.57
CA LYS A 229 4.33 27.60 23.49
C LYS A 229 5.55 27.64 22.58
N GLN A 230 5.34 27.95 21.32
CA GLN A 230 6.39 28.07 20.31
C GLN A 230 6.54 29.53 19.90
N LYS A 231 7.77 29.99 19.66
CA LYS A 231 8.04 31.38 19.24
C LYS A 231 7.43 31.66 17.87
N ALA A 232 6.87 32.85 17.69
CA ALA A 232 6.43 33.34 16.38
C ALA A 232 7.53 33.16 15.33
N GLY A 233 7.16 32.79 14.11
CA GLY A 233 8.07 32.50 13.01
C GLY A 233 8.67 31.06 13.02
N THR A 234 8.55 30.32 14.12
CA THR A 234 8.99 28.91 14.17
C THR A 234 8.25 28.07 13.12
N THR A 235 8.97 27.26 12.37
CA THR A 235 8.37 26.30 11.43
C THR A 235 8.15 24.97 12.14
N LEU A 236 6.92 24.50 12.11
CA LEU A 236 6.48 23.18 12.56
C LEU A 236 6.02 22.35 11.38
N THR A 237 6.03 21.02 11.49
CA THR A 237 5.57 20.10 10.45
C THR A 237 4.63 19.07 11.05
N ALA A 238 3.49 18.88 10.40
CA ALA A 238 2.50 17.87 10.75
C ALA A 238 2.57 16.69 9.78
N TYR A 239 2.51 15.47 10.31
CA TYR A 239 2.46 14.21 9.57
C TYR A 239 1.21 13.43 9.99
N ALA A 240 0.60 12.71 9.07
CA ALA A 240 -0.43 11.73 9.37
C ALA A 240 0.10 10.32 9.10
N THR A 241 -0.22 9.38 9.97
CA THR A 241 0.14 7.96 9.84
C THR A 241 -1.14 7.13 10.01
N ASP A 242 -1.45 6.28 9.03
CA ASP A 242 -2.62 5.41 9.06
C ASP A 242 -2.43 4.18 9.98
N LYS A 243 -3.43 3.30 10.02
CA LYS A 243 -3.38 2.05 10.80
C LYS A 243 -2.38 1.04 10.24
N SER A 244 -2.09 1.10 8.93
CA SER A 244 -1.13 0.25 8.24
C SER A 244 0.31 0.77 8.36
N ARG A 245 0.51 1.88 9.08
CA ARG A 245 1.79 2.58 9.32
C ARG A 245 2.35 3.31 8.09
N ASN A 246 1.54 3.59 7.08
CA ASN A 246 1.96 4.47 6.00
C ASN A 246 1.91 5.91 6.50
N THR A 247 2.97 6.67 6.25
CA THR A 247 3.07 8.06 6.74
C THR A 247 3.04 9.04 5.56
N SER A 248 2.22 10.07 5.70
CA SER A 248 2.04 11.13 4.71
C SER A 248 3.32 11.95 4.49
N ALA A 249 3.35 12.70 3.39
CA ALA A 249 4.25 13.86 3.29
C ALA A 249 4.01 14.83 4.45
N GLY A 250 5.06 15.52 4.89
CA GLY A 250 4.98 16.52 5.94
C GLY A 250 4.32 17.81 5.45
N LYS A 251 3.35 18.33 6.19
CA LYS A 251 2.81 19.68 5.99
C LYS A 251 3.47 20.67 6.93
N SER A 252 4.33 21.52 6.40
CA SER A 252 4.94 22.59 7.17
C SER A 252 4.03 23.80 7.32
N PHE A 253 4.07 24.45 8.50
CA PHE A 253 3.36 25.68 8.82
C PHE A 253 4.18 26.53 9.79
N LYS A 254 4.00 27.85 9.76
CA LYS A 254 4.67 28.78 10.65
C LYS A 254 3.78 29.17 11.83
N VAL A 255 4.38 29.24 13.02
CA VAL A 255 3.76 29.82 14.20
C VAL A 255 3.58 31.32 13.95
N VAL A 256 2.33 31.80 14.06
CA VAL A 256 2.04 33.21 13.86
C VAL A 256 2.15 33.97 15.20
N ASP A 257 2.52 35.23 15.12
CA ASP A 257 2.50 36.13 16.27
C ASP A 257 1.07 36.49 16.63
N LYS A 258 0.64 36.13 17.83
CA LYS A 258 -0.66 36.42 18.45
C LYS A 258 -0.50 37.00 19.85
N THR A 259 0.74 37.25 20.27
CA THR A 259 1.05 37.83 21.57
C THR A 259 0.99 39.34 21.48
N ALA A 260 0.05 39.94 22.19
CA ALA A 260 -0.07 41.38 22.24
C ALA A 260 1.13 42.01 22.99
N PRO A 261 1.58 43.19 22.55
CA PRO A 261 2.64 43.91 23.29
C PRO A 261 2.15 44.29 24.69
N GLY A 262 3.12 44.49 25.56
CA GLY A 262 2.89 44.99 26.92
C GLY A 262 2.20 46.36 26.91
N ILE A 263 1.49 46.69 27.99
CA ILE A 263 0.87 48.03 28.15
C ILE A 263 2.00 49.07 28.11
N PRO A 264 1.93 50.12 27.24
CA PRO A 264 2.98 51.14 27.19
C PRO A 264 3.00 51.94 28.48
N THR A 265 4.20 52.32 28.92
CA THR A 265 4.32 53.34 29.99
C THR A 265 4.15 54.72 29.39
N ALA A 266 3.77 55.69 30.18
CA ALA A 266 3.75 57.10 29.78
C ALA A 266 4.24 57.99 30.91
N GLY A 267 5.00 58.98 30.55
CA GLY A 267 5.40 60.07 31.48
C GLY A 267 4.25 60.95 31.88
N LYS A 268 4.50 61.88 32.81
CA LYS A 268 3.52 62.89 33.22
C LYS A 268 3.16 63.80 32.06
N VAL A 269 1.85 64.01 31.84
CA VAL A 269 1.33 64.90 30.81
C VAL A 269 0.61 66.05 31.46
N THR A 270 0.97 67.26 31.05
CA THR A 270 0.30 68.50 31.49
C THR A 270 -0.41 69.17 30.32
N TYR A 271 -1.30 70.15 30.58
CA TYR A 271 -1.95 70.92 29.54
C TYR A 271 -1.00 71.72 28.65
N LYS A 272 0.29 71.91 29.10
CA LYS A 272 1.36 72.56 28.32
C LYS A 272 2.13 71.56 27.45
N SER A 273 2.01 70.25 27.70
CA SER A 273 2.75 69.21 26.99
C SER A 273 2.35 69.13 25.52
N THR A 274 3.39 69.06 24.65
CA THR A 274 3.25 68.83 23.21
C THR A 274 3.74 67.47 22.82
N THR A 275 4.14 66.65 23.77
CA THR A 275 4.60 65.28 23.56
C THR A 275 4.12 64.36 24.67
N VAL A 276 3.88 63.09 24.31
CA VAL A 276 3.71 61.97 25.22
C VAL A 276 4.90 61.00 24.98
N PHE A 277 5.69 60.79 26.01
CA PHE A 277 6.84 59.90 25.92
C PHE A 277 6.74 58.73 26.90
N GLY A 278 7.44 57.64 26.63
CA GLY A 278 7.46 56.49 27.52
C GLY A 278 8.18 55.28 26.90
N LYS A 279 7.86 54.12 27.45
CA LYS A 279 8.39 52.84 26.93
C LYS A 279 7.26 51.94 26.41
N ALA A 280 7.53 51.26 25.36
CA ALA A 280 6.67 50.21 24.75
C ALA A 280 7.57 49.08 24.27
N GLU A 281 6.99 48.01 23.74
CA GLU A 281 7.70 46.97 23.05
C GLU A 281 8.52 47.56 21.89
N LYS A 282 9.72 47.08 21.67
CA LYS A 282 10.60 47.54 20.59
C LYS A 282 9.88 47.45 19.24
N TYR A 283 9.93 48.51 18.48
CA TYR A 283 9.32 48.65 17.16
C TYR A 283 7.81 48.59 17.12
N ALA A 284 7.11 48.50 18.28
CA ALA A 284 5.64 48.64 18.33
C ALA A 284 5.24 50.09 18.05
N THR A 285 4.14 50.30 17.36
CA THR A 285 3.55 51.60 17.13
C THR A 285 2.66 51.94 18.28
N VAL A 286 2.95 53.05 18.99
CA VAL A 286 2.16 53.58 20.09
C VAL A 286 1.15 54.61 19.55
N TYR A 287 -0.09 54.41 19.87
CA TYR A 287 -1.20 55.30 19.50
C TYR A 287 -1.75 56.04 20.74
N VAL A 288 -2.00 57.32 20.60
CA VAL A 288 -2.61 58.18 21.63
C VAL A 288 -3.94 58.73 21.16
N TYR A 289 -4.95 58.65 22.02
CA TYR A 289 -6.29 59.15 21.80
C TYR A 289 -6.71 60.00 23.00
N ASN A 290 -7.59 60.99 22.76
CA ASN A 290 -8.34 61.69 23.77
C ASN A 290 -9.84 61.37 23.54
N GLY A 291 -10.43 60.55 24.41
CA GLY A 291 -11.72 59.89 24.10
C GLY A 291 -11.66 59.07 22.84
N SER A 292 -12.47 59.40 21.83
CA SER A 292 -12.46 58.81 20.49
C SER A 292 -11.51 59.51 19.50
N HIS A 293 -11.04 60.75 19.84
CA HIS A 293 -10.22 61.55 18.94
C HIS A 293 -8.78 61.03 18.88
N TYR A 294 -8.32 60.77 17.68
CA TYR A 294 -6.91 60.42 17.43
C TYR A 294 -6.02 61.66 17.70
N VAL A 295 -4.99 61.49 18.55
CA VAL A 295 -4.07 62.56 18.94
C VAL A 295 -2.75 62.44 18.22
N GLY A 296 -2.24 61.22 18.08
CA GLY A 296 -0.96 60.98 17.42
C GLY A 296 -0.44 59.55 17.57
N LYS A 297 0.64 59.25 16.86
CA LYS A 297 1.33 57.93 16.95
C LYS A 297 2.81 58.11 16.81
N ALA A 298 3.59 57.18 17.35
CA ALA A 298 5.03 57.03 17.13
C ALA A 298 5.43 55.58 17.24
N THR A 299 6.50 55.20 16.58
CA THR A 299 7.09 53.85 16.71
C THR A 299 8.20 53.86 17.77
N ALA A 300 8.11 52.92 18.69
CA ALA A 300 9.16 52.71 19.68
C ALA A 300 10.45 52.28 19.00
N ASN A 301 11.58 52.86 19.43
CA ASN A 301 12.91 52.57 18.87
C ASN A 301 13.44 51.19 19.35
N SER A 302 14.69 50.87 18.98
CA SER A 302 15.37 49.62 19.38
C SER A 302 15.59 49.48 20.92
N LYS A 303 15.53 50.60 21.68
CA LYS A 303 15.58 50.63 23.15
C LYS A 303 14.16 50.55 23.78
N GLY A 304 13.10 50.52 22.92
CA GLY A 304 11.72 50.48 23.38
C GLY A 304 11.19 51.85 23.83
N THR A 305 11.86 52.96 23.57
CA THR A 305 11.40 54.33 23.92
C THR A 305 10.61 54.90 22.76
N TYR A 306 9.56 55.67 23.10
CA TYR A 306 8.75 56.38 22.14
C TYR A 306 8.48 57.83 22.56
N SER A 307 8.19 58.72 21.58
CA SER A 307 7.75 60.07 21.79
C SER A 307 6.69 60.40 20.74
N VAL A 308 5.44 60.59 21.17
CA VAL A 308 4.32 60.96 20.30
C VAL A 308 4.14 62.47 20.38
N HIS A 309 4.31 63.20 19.26
CA HIS A 309 3.95 64.59 19.13
C HIS A 309 2.43 64.76 19.16
N MET A 310 1.92 65.79 19.84
CA MET A 310 0.51 66.09 19.95
C MET A 310 0.27 67.59 20.10
N LYS A 311 -0.93 68.04 19.74
CA LYS A 311 -1.40 69.36 20.15
C LYS A 311 -1.66 69.38 21.66
N LYS A 312 -1.52 70.55 22.30
CA LYS A 312 -1.82 70.75 23.72
C LYS A 312 -3.26 70.22 24.01
N GLN A 313 -3.39 69.53 25.12
CA GLN A 313 -4.65 68.88 25.54
C GLN A 313 -5.27 69.62 26.70
N LYS A 314 -6.59 69.68 26.82
CA LYS A 314 -7.31 70.35 27.89
C LYS A 314 -6.99 69.71 29.25
N ARG A 315 -6.72 70.52 30.24
CA ARG A 315 -6.53 70.07 31.64
C ARG A 315 -7.72 69.24 32.10
N GLY A 316 -7.45 68.13 32.78
CA GLY A 316 -8.47 67.18 33.25
C GLY A 316 -8.87 66.14 32.24
N SER A 317 -8.55 66.30 30.93
CA SER A 317 -8.85 65.26 29.94
C SER A 317 -8.00 63.97 30.21
N THR A 318 -8.48 62.82 29.70
CA THR A 318 -7.80 61.54 29.89
C THR A 318 -7.36 60.99 28.54
N LEU A 319 -6.05 60.85 28.38
CA LEU A 319 -5.46 60.23 27.20
C LEU A 319 -5.49 58.72 27.36
N LYS A 320 -5.88 58.07 26.28
CA LYS A 320 -5.92 56.60 26.10
C LYS A 320 -4.78 56.17 25.16
N ILE A 321 -3.87 55.36 25.66
CA ILE A 321 -2.64 55.01 24.99
C ILE A 321 -2.59 53.46 24.82
N TYR A 322 -2.26 52.98 23.66
CA TYR A 322 -1.98 51.55 23.43
C TYR A 322 -0.86 51.38 22.44
N ALA A 323 -0.20 50.19 22.50
CA ALA A 323 0.80 49.79 21.52
C ALA A 323 0.25 48.74 20.58
N LYS A 324 0.71 48.78 19.33
CA LYS A 324 0.38 47.77 18.30
C LYS A 324 1.71 47.25 17.73
N ASP A 325 1.92 45.92 17.75
CA ASP A 325 3.09 45.29 17.17
C ASP A 325 3.03 45.23 15.63
N LYS A 326 4.09 44.66 14.99
CA LYS A 326 4.15 44.47 13.54
C LYS A 326 3.11 43.47 13.03
N ALA A 327 2.70 42.50 13.86
CA ALA A 327 1.70 41.48 13.51
C ALA A 327 0.27 42.01 13.61
N GLY A 328 0.09 43.19 14.21
CA GLY A 328 -1.19 43.85 14.37
C GLY A 328 -1.86 43.57 15.71
N ASN A 329 -1.22 42.89 16.66
CA ASN A 329 -1.77 42.66 17.99
C ASN A 329 -1.76 43.97 18.79
N LYS A 330 -2.84 44.24 19.54
CA LYS A 330 -2.99 45.47 20.33
C LYS A 330 -2.79 45.16 21.81
N SER A 331 -2.02 46.02 22.52
CA SER A 331 -1.95 45.98 23.97
C SER A 331 -3.27 46.38 24.65
N LYS A 332 -3.38 46.11 25.94
CA LYS A 332 -4.33 46.82 26.81
C LYS A 332 -4.01 48.32 26.83
N TYR A 333 -4.95 49.13 27.25
CA TYR A 333 -4.81 50.57 27.28
C TYR A 333 -4.10 51.06 28.58
N ARG A 334 -3.30 52.10 28.41
CA ARG A 334 -2.86 52.98 29.48
C ARG A 334 -3.69 54.24 29.47
N TYR A 335 -4.23 54.66 30.59
CA TYR A 335 -4.92 55.91 30.75
C TYR A 335 -4.04 56.91 31.50
N VAL A 336 -3.95 58.15 31.00
CA VAL A 336 -3.13 59.23 31.57
C VAL A 336 -3.98 60.49 31.67
N LYS A 337 -4.16 61.00 32.90
CA LYS A 337 -4.89 62.27 33.14
C LYS A 337 -3.95 63.45 32.87
N VAL A 338 -4.42 64.40 32.06
CA VAL A 338 -3.74 65.67 31.77
C VAL A 338 -3.85 66.60 32.99
N LYS A 339 -2.72 66.93 33.59
CA LYS A 339 -2.63 67.80 34.76
C LYS A 339 -2.47 69.29 34.42
#